data_a2b7e2f29d58ad52d4b9ce8f3d5be6ab
#
_entry.id   a2b7e2f29d58ad52d4b9ce8f3d5be6ab
#
_cell.length_a   1.000
_cell.length_b   1.000
_cell.length_c   1.000
_cell.angle_alpha   90.00
_cell.angle_beta   90.00
_cell.angle_gamma   90.00
#
_symmetry.space_group_name_H-M   'P 1'
#
loop_
_entity.id
_entity.type
_entity.pdbx_description
1 polymer ?
#
loop_
_entity_poly.entity_id
_entity_poly.type
_entity_poly.pdbx_seq_one_letter_code
_entity_poly.pdbx_strand_id
1 'polypeptide(L)'
;KLKSADVALAEYETIFALLEKYDIGWFFYIGGNDSMDTIAKLSAYGKAIGSDIRFIGVPKTIDNDLYGTDTTIGYDTALNTIMECVDKIRDTANSHNRIFFVEVMGRDAGFLAQNAAIATGAEAAIIPEDRTDVDQLATFIGRGVRKSKNSSIVLVSESKKDGTGGAQYYADRLIHEYPEYEARVTILGHLQRGGIPTANDRILASRLGVAAIEALKDGQRNVMIGVKNDQIVYVPFNKAIRIDKPIDRELINVLNVLSI
;
A
#
# COMPACT_ATOMS: atom_id res chain seq x y z
N LYS A 1 8.01 -16.78 -0.74
CA LYS A 1 9.10 -15.86 -0.34
C LYS A 1 10.41 -16.62 -0.27
N LEU A 2 11.43 -16.16 -1.02
CA LEU A 2 12.76 -16.78 -1.02
C LEU A 2 13.39 -16.65 0.38
N LYS A 3 13.88 -17.77 0.94
CA LYS A 3 14.64 -17.75 2.19
C LYS A 3 16.03 -17.16 1.96
N SER A 4 16.80 -16.88 3.02
CA SER A 4 18.19 -16.45 2.87
C SER A 4 19.06 -17.55 2.26
N ALA A 5 20.18 -17.19 1.62
CA ALA A 5 21.10 -18.15 0.99
C ALA A 5 21.67 -19.17 1.99
N ASP A 6 21.87 -18.78 3.25
CA ASP A 6 22.34 -19.68 4.32
C ASP A 6 21.39 -20.85 4.59
N VAL A 7 20.08 -20.67 4.29
CA VAL A 7 19.02 -21.67 4.55
C VAL A 7 18.62 -22.43 3.29
N ALA A 8 18.74 -21.80 2.10
CA ALA A 8 18.22 -22.32 0.83
C ALA A 8 19.28 -22.24 -0.28
N LEU A 9 20.55 -22.53 0.02
CA LEU A 9 21.67 -22.40 -0.92
C LEU A 9 21.40 -23.07 -2.26
N ALA A 10 20.90 -24.31 -2.24
CA ALA A 10 20.60 -25.07 -3.47
C ALA A 10 19.61 -24.38 -4.41
N GLU A 11 18.66 -23.60 -3.87
CA GLU A 11 17.71 -22.82 -4.68
C GLU A 11 18.46 -21.69 -5.42
N TYR A 12 19.37 -20.99 -4.73
CA TYR A 12 20.20 -19.94 -5.35
C TYR A 12 21.12 -20.49 -6.42
N GLU A 13 21.84 -21.59 -6.13
CA GLU A 13 22.72 -22.26 -7.09
C GLU A 13 21.93 -22.66 -8.35
N THR A 14 20.73 -23.23 -8.18
CA THR A 14 19.87 -23.62 -9.30
C THR A 14 19.42 -22.39 -10.11
N ILE A 15 18.99 -21.29 -9.45
CA ILE A 15 18.59 -20.05 -10.12
C ILE A 15 19.77 -19.50 -10.93
N PHE A 16 20.95 -19.37 -10.34
CA PHE A 16 22.10 -18.79 -11.02
C PHE A 16 22.62 -19.69 -12.15
N ALA A 17 22.61 -21.01 -11.97
CA ALA A 17 22.94 -21.95 -13.05
C ALA A 17 21.98 -21.84 -14.25
N LEU A 18 20.68 -21.58 -14.00
CA LEU A 18 19.71 -21.34 -15.06
C LEU A 18 19.95 -19.98 -15.74
N LEU A 19 20.23 -18.93 -14.98
CA LEU A 19 20.52 -17.61 -15.54
C LEU A 19 21.77 -17.66 -16.43
N GLU A 20 22.82 -18.34 -16.01
CA GLU A 20 24.03 -18.56 -16.80
C GLU A 20 23.77 -19.43 -18.03
N LYS A 21 23.07 -20.56 -17.87
CA LYS A 21 22.71 -21.45 -18.99
C LYS A 21 21.98 -20.75 -20.13
N TYR A 22 21.14 -19.76 -19.81
CA TYR A 22 20.38 -19.00 -20.78
C TYR A 22 21.01 -17.65 -21.15
N ASP A 23 22.28 -17.41 -20.75
CA ASP A 23 23.02 -16.16 -21.01
C ASP A 23 22.25 -14.90 -20.56
N ILE A 24 21.62 -14.96 -19.39
CA ILE A 24 20.84 -13.85 -18.83
C ILE A 24 21.78 -12.95 -18.03
N GLY A 25 22.11 -11.80 -18.61
CA GLY A 25 22.94 -10.76 -17.95
C GLY A 25 22.12 -9.75 -17.13
N TRP A 26 20.80 -9.66 -17.37
CA TRP A 26 19.92 -8.66 -16.75
C TRP A 26 18.65 -9.30 -16.25
N PHE A 27 18.29 -8.98 -14.99
CA PHE A 27 17.10 -9.53 -14.35
C PHE A 27 16.22 -8.41 -13.79
N PHE A 28 15.03 -8.26 -14.33
CA PHE A 28 14.03 -7.31 -13.87
C PHE A 28 12.99 -8.01 -13.02
N TYR A 29 12.67 -7.44 -11.84
CA TYR A 29 11.61 -7.98 -11.02
C TYR A 29 10.57 -6.92 -10.71
N ILE A 30 9.35 -7.15 -11.18
CA ILE A 30 8.22 -6.24 -11.01
C ILE A 30 7.38 -6.78 -9.86
N GLY A 31 7.22 -6.01 -8.78
CA GLY A 31 6.41 -6.44 -7.63
C GLY A 31 6.52 -5.56 -6.40
N GLY A 32 5.90 -5.99 -5.32
CA GLY A 32 5.87 -5.31 -4.02
C GLY A 32 7.02 -5.72 -3.11
N ASN A 33 6.84 -5.53 -1.80
CA ASN A 33 7.86 -5.77 -0.77
C ASN A 33 8.51 -7.15 -0.84
N ASP A 34 7.73 -8.22 -0.99
CA ASP A 34 8.27 -9.59 -1.07
C ASP A 34 9.11 -9.81 -2.34
N SER A 35 8.76 -9.15 -3.44
CA SER A 35 9.53 -9.19 -4.68
C SER A 35 10.83 -8.40 -4.54
N MET A 36 10.79 -7.22 -3.92
CA MET A 36 11.98 -6.42 -3.65
C MET A 36 12.92 -7.14 -2.66
N ASP A 37 12.41 -7.80 -1.64
CA ASP A 37 13.20 -8.64 -0.72
C ASP A 37 13.85 -9.82 -1.46
N THR A 38 13.10 -10.47 -2.35
CA THR A 38 13.63 -11.59 -3.15
C THR A 38 14.77 -11.15 -4.06
N ILE A 39 14.57 -10.07 -4.84
CA ILE A 39 15.60 -9.58 -5.76
C ILE A 39 16.82 -9.01 -5.00
N ALA A 40 16.62 -8.42 -3.82
CA ALA A 40 17.71 -7.97 -2.96
C ALA A 40 18.59 -9.14 -2.51
N LYS A 41 17.99 -10.26 -2.13
CA LYS A 41 18.70 -11.49 -1.74
C LYS A 41 19.46 -12.11 -2.92
N LEU A 42 18.82 -12.21 -4.09
CA LEU A 42 19.47 -12.69 -5.31
C LEU A 42 20.67 -11.80 -5.69
N SER A 43 20.49 -10.49 -5.62
CA SER A 43 21.56 -9.52 -5.86
C SER A 43 22.74 -9.68 -4.89
N ALA A 44 22.45 -9.88 -3.60
CA ALA A 44 23.49 -10.09 -2.59
C ALA A 44 24.26 -11.38 -2.83
N TYR A 45 23.59 -12.48 -3.14
CA TYR A 45 24.20 -13.75 -3.47
C TYR A 45 25.02 -13.66 -4.76
N GLY A 46 24.48 -13.06 -5.84
CA GLY A 46 25.21 -12.82 -7.08
C GLY A 46 26.52 -12.07 -6.86
N LYS A 47 26.48 -11.02 -6.01
CA LYS A 47 27.70 -10.30 -5.62
C LYS A 47 28.71 -11.21 -4.89
N ALA A 48 28.24 -12.08 -3.99
CA ALA A 48 29.09 -12.97 -3.23
C ALA A 48 29.82 -14.02 -4.10
N ILE A 49 29.16 -14.49 -5.17
CA ILE A 49 29.76 -15.46 -6.12
C ILE A 49 30.47 -14.79 -7.31
N GLY A 50 30.58 -13.45 -7.32
CA GLY A 50 31.26 -12.72 -8.42
C GLY A 50 30.45 -12.69 -9.73
N SER A 51 29.15 -12.86 -9.70
CA SER A 51 28.27 -12.81 -10.88
C SER A 51 28.11 -11.38 -11.40
N ASP A 52 28.18 -11.20 -12.72
CA ASP A 52 27.96 -9.92 -13.39
C ASP A 52 26.50 -9.60 -13.68
N ILE A 53 25.57 -10.49 -13.34
CA ILE A 53 24.15 -10.29 -13.54
C ILE A 53 23.68 -9.04 -12.80
N ARG A 54 22.94 -8.17 -13.49
CA ARG A 54 22.42 -6.93 -12.97
C ARG A 54 20.93 -7.09 -12.61
N PHE A 55 20.58 -6.67 -11.41
CA PHE A 55 19.22 -6.77 -10.88
C PHE A 55 18.58 -5.39 -10.77
N ILE A 56 17.39 -5.22 -11.36
CA ILE A 56 16.59 -3.99 -11.30
C ILE A 56 15.19 -4.34 -10.81
N GLY A 57 14.72 -3.65 -9.77
CA GLY A 57 13.36 -3.76 -9.23
C GLY A 57 12.45 -2.69 -9.79
N VAL A 58 11.20 -3.05 -10.09
CA VAL A 58 10.14 -2.11 -10.50
C VAL A 58 9.00 -2.21 -9.49
N PRO A 59 8.64 -1.12 -8.79
CA PRO A 59 7.69 -1.15 -7.69
C PRO A 59 6.25 -1.30 -8.19
N LYS A 60 5.62 -2.44 -7.92
CA LYS A 60 4.22 -2.73 -8.24
C LYS A 60 3.53 -3.31 -7.00
N THR A 61 2.75 -2.50 -6.33
CA THR A 61 1.84 -2.88 -5.24
C THR A 61 0.75 -1.84 -5.11
N ILE A 62 -0.44 -2.26 -4.68
CA ILE A 62 -1.52 -1.33 -4.36
C ILE A 62 -1.30 -0.63 -3.02
N ASP A 63 -0.45 -1.18 -2.14
CA ASP A 63 -0.26 -0.72 -0.76
C ASP A 63 0.52 0.59 -0.68
N ASN A 64 1.28 0.91 -1.73
CA ASN A 64 2.13 2.12 -1.84
C ASN A 64 3.15 2.29 -0.70
N ASP A 65 3.59 1.19 -0.12
CA ASP A 65 4.40 1.10 1.10
C ASP A 65 5.91 0.95 0.87
N LEU A 66 6.37 0.97 -0.39
CA LEU A 66 7.79 0.88 -0.74
C LEU A 66 8.48 2.24 -0.55
N TYR A 67 9.54 2.25 0.26
CA TYR A 67 10.32 3.47 0.50
C TYR A 67 11.09 3.92 -0.75
N GLY A 68 11.19 5.24 -0.93
CA GLY A 68 11.97 5.86 -2.01
C GLY A 68 11.21 6.08 -3.32
N THR A 69 9.91 5.80 -3.34
CA THR A 69 9.03 6.19 -4.44
C THR A 69 7.77 6.85 -3.90
N ASP A 70 7.26 7.88 -4.57
CA ASP A 70 6.04 8.57 -4.16
C ASP A 70 4.81 7.70 -4.44
N THR A 71 4.82 6.99 -5.58
CA THR A 71 3.73 6.11 -5.96
C THR A 71 4.25 4.80 -6.54
N THR A 72 3.49 3.73 -6.36
CA THR A 72 3.74 2.39 -6.90
C THR A 72 2.68 2.03 -7.93
N ILE A 73 3.03 1.20 -8.93
CA ILE A 73 2.10 0.75 -9.96
C ILE A 73 0.96 -0.04 -9.31
N GLY A 74 -0.27 0.33 -9.62
CA GLY A 74 -1.49 -0.29 -9.10
C GLY A 74 -2.18 0.48 -7.97
N TYR A 75 -1.47 1.41 -7.33
CA TYR A 75 -2.02 2.19 -6.22
C TYR A 75 -3.17 3.11 -6.66
N ASP A 76 -2.98 3.86 -7.74
CA ASP A 76 -4.00 4.78 -8.26
C ASP A 76 -5.26 4.03 -8.73
N THR A 77 -5.09 2.87 -9.37
CA THR A 77 -6.21 2.00 -9.76
C THR A 77 -6.98 1.49 -8.55
N ALA A 78 -6.27 1.07 -7.49
CA ALA A 78 -6.91 0.61 -6.26
C ALA A 78 -7.70 1.74 -5.56
N LEU A 79 -7.16 2.96 -5.52
CA LEU A 79 -7.87 4.13 -5.00
C LEU A 79 -9.17 4.38 -5.76
N ASN A 80 -9.14 4.34 -7.09
CA ASN A 80 -10.33 4.53 -7.91
C ASN A 80 -11.38 3.43 -7.67
N THR A 81 -10.94 2.17 -7.51
CA THR A 81 -11.83 1.07 -7.14
C THR A 81 -12.49 1.29 -5.78
N ILE A 82 -11.72 1.74 -4.79
CA ILE A 82 -12.24 2.05 -3.44
C ILE A 82 -13.26 3.19 -3.53
N MET A 83 -12.94 4.28 -4.23
CA MET A 83 -13.84 5.43 -4.41
C MET A 83 -15.18 4.99 -4.99
N GLU A 84 -15.16 4.21 -6.08
CA GLU A 84 -16.38 3.70 -6.72
C GLU A 84 -17.22 2.85 -5.75
N CYS A 85 -16.60 2.03 -4.92
CA CYS A 85 -17.28 1.24 -3.90
C CYS A 85 -17.88 2.10 -2.80
N VAL A 86 -17.12 3.08 -2.29
CA VAL A 86 -17.57 3.99 -1.22
C VAL A 86 -18.72 4.87 -1.69
N ASP A 87 -18.69 5.37 -2.93
CA ASP A 87 -19.79 6.16 -3.50
C ASP A 87 -21.09 5.33 -3.56
N LYS A 88 -21.02 4.07 -3.97
CA LYS A 88 -22.16 3.15 -3.96
C LYS A 88 -22.69 2.89 -2.53
N ILE A 89 -21.80 2.77 -1.54
CA ILE A 89 -22.19 2.63 -0.14
C ILE A 89 -22.91 3.91 0.33
N ARG A 90 -22.38 5.08 0.00
CA ARG A 90 -22.92 6.38 0.36
C ARG A 90 -24.34 6.57 -0.16
N ASP A 91 -24.61 6.18 -1.40
CA ASP A 91 -25.94 6.26 -1.99
C ASP A 91 -26.99 5.43 -1.24
N THR A 92 -26.57 4.34 -0.59
CA THR A 92 -27.44 3.47 0.20
C THR A 92 -27.55 3.86 1.67
N ALA A 93 -26.72 4.80 2.12
CA ALA A 93 -26.50 5.11 3.53
C ALA A 93 -27.47 6.15 4.11
N ASN A 94 -28.76 6.11 3.79
CA ASN A 94 -29.76 7.11 4.19
C ASN A 94 -30.43 6.85 5.56
N SER A 95 -29.67 6.52 6.61
CA SER A 95 -30.22 6.25 7.93
C SER A 95 -29.53 7.06 9.02
N HIS A 96 -30.29 7.72 9.92
CA HIS A 96 -29.76 8.44 11.07
C HIS A 96 -28.99 7.50 12.03
N ASN A 97 -27.93 8.00 12.65
CA ASN A 97 -27.10 7.30 13.62
C ASN A 97 -26.41 6.02 13.08
N ARG A 98 -26.25 5.88 11.77
CA ARG A 98 -25.58 4.74 11.17
C ARG A 98 -24.16 5.10 10.75
N ILE A 99 -23.20 4.30 11.20
CA ILE A 99 -21.79 4.43 10.86
C ILE A 99 -21.36 3.22 10.02
N PHE A 100 -20.82 3.49 8.84
CA PHE A 100 -20.28 2.49 7.93
C PHE A 100 -18.77 2.40 8.10
N PHE A 101 -18.28 1.27 8.57
CA PHE A 101 -16.85 0.95 8.58
C PHE A 101 -16.51 0.21 7.29
N VAL A 102 -15.72 0.83 6.43
CA VAL A 102 -15.29 0.26 5.15
C VAL A 102 -13.84 -0.14 5.25
N GLU A 103 -13.58 -1.46 5.27
CA GLU A 103 -12.22 -1.99 5.34
C GLU A 103 -11.57 -1.99 3.98
N VAL A 104 -10.36 -1.43 3.94
CA VAL A 104 -9.50 -1.39 2.75
C VAL A 104 -8.17 -2.08 3.03
N MET A 105 -7.58 -2.64 1.98
CA MET A 105 -6.26 -3.24 2.03
C MET A 105 -5.19 -2.18 2.34
N GLY A 106 -3.95 -2.56 2.37
CA GLY A 106 -2.81 -1.68 2.66
C GLY A 106 -1.75 -2.41 3.49
N ARG A 107 -2.03 -3.66 3.91
CA ARG A 107 -1.15 -4.46 4.75
C ARG A 107 -0.87 -3.74 6.08
N ASP A 108 0.40 -3.35 6.31
CA ASP A 108 0.83 -2.64 7.52
C ASP A 108 0.87 -1.11 7.33
N ALA A 109 0.26 -0.59 6.24
CA ALA A 109 0.29 0.82 5.87
C ALA A 109 -1.10 1.41 5.58
N GLY A 110 -1.31 2.66 5.98
CA GLY A 110 -2.58 3.36 5.87
C GLY A 110 -2.77 4.22 4.62
N PHE A 111 -1.90 4.12 3.61
CA PHE A 111 -1.96 4.99 2.42
C PHE A 111 -3.29 4.91 1.67
N LEU A 112 -3.82 3.68 1.48
CA LEU A 112 -5.11 3.49 0.81
C LEU A 112 -6.25 4.08 1.64
N ALA A 113 -6.31 3.78 2.94
CA ALA A 113 -7.36 4.29 3.82
C ALA A 113 -7.35 5.82 3.91
N GLN A 114 -6.16 6.43 4.11
CA GLN A 114 -5.99 7.89 4.20
C GLN A 114 -6.45 8.59 2.93
N ASN A 115 -5.90 8.19 1.79
CA ASN A 115 -6.17 8.88 0.53
C ASN A 115 -7.59 8.63 0.02
N ALA A 116 -8.11 7.41 0.21
CA ALA A 116 -9.50 7.11 -0.13
C ALA A 116 -10.48 7.90 0.75
N ALA A 117 -10.20 8.08 2.05
CA ALA A 117 -11.05 8.88 2.93
C ALA A 117 -11.13 10.34 2.48
N ILE A 118 -10.01 10.94 2.10
CA ILE A 118 -9.99 12.31 1.55
C ILE A 118 -10.76 12.36 0.24
N ALA A 119 -10.46 11.46 -0.69
CA ALA A 119 -11.04 11.46 -2.02
C ALA A 119 -12.56 11.23 -2.04
N THR A 120 -13.08 10.46 -1.09
CA THR A 120 -14.50 10.16 -0.96
C THR A 120 -15.25 11.10 0.00
N GLY A 121 -14.54 11.99 0.71
CA GLY A 121 -15.13 12.82 1.76
C GLY A 121 -15.68 12.00 2.92
N ALA A 122 -15.00 10.91 3.27
CA ALA A 122 -15.31 10.12 4.47
C ALA A 122 -15.00 10.93 5.73
N GLU A 123 -15.69 10.63 6.83
CA GLU A 123 -15.59 11.36 8.07
C GLU A 123 -14.31 11.03 8.86
N ALA A 124 -13.71 9.86 8.61
CA ALA A 124 -12.44 9.48 9.24
C ALA A 124 -11.71 8.41 8.43
N ALA A 125 -10.40 8.29 8.70
CA ALA A 125 -9.58 7.13 8.36
C ALA A 125 -8.93 6.59 9.62
N ILE A 126 -9.04 5.29 9.85
CA ILE A 126 -8.35 4.58 10.93
C ILE A 126 -7.17 3.83 10.30
N ILE A 127 -5.96 4.26 10.64
CA ILE A 127 -4.71 3.81 10.01
C ILE A 127 -3.70 3.30 11.04
N PRO A 128 -2.83 2.34 10.67
CA PRO A 128 -1.88 1.74 11.61
C PRO A 128 -0.76 2.68 12.06
N GLU A 129 -0.45 3.73 11.30
CA GLU A 129 0.62 4.70 11.61
C GLU A 129 0.19 5.73 12.65
N ASP A 130 -1.08 5.92 12.86
CA ASP A 130 -1.58 6.81 13.91
C ASP A 130 -1.51 6.08 15.26
N ARG A 131 -0.27 5.97 15.76
CA ARG A 131 0.07 5.33 17.04
C ARG A 131 -0.03 6.30 18.23
N THR A 132 -0.85 7.32 18.12
CA THR A 132 -1.15 8.11 19.33
C THR A 132 -1.84 7.18 20.32
N ASP A 133 -1.53 7.30 21.62
CA ASP A 133 -2.25 6.61 22.72
C ASP A 133 -3.74 7.00 22.76
N VAL A 134 -4.16 7.79 21.80
CA VAL A 134 -5.51 8.30 21.62
C VAL A 134 -6.33 7.27 20.86
N ASP A 135 -7.40 6.82 21.44
CA ASP A 135 -8.37 5.93 20.80
C ASP A 135 -8.99 6.64 19.58
N GLN A 136 -8.68 6.15 18.39
CA GLN A 136 -9.14 6.73 17.12
C GLN A 136 -10.68 6.72 17.03
N LEU A 137 -11.33 5.65 17.53
CA LEU A 137 -12.79 5.56 17.56
C LEU A 137 -13.39 6.61 18.51
N ALA A 138 -12.88 6.70 19.74
CA ALA A 138 -13.32 7.71 20.70
C ALA A 138 -13.09 9.13 20.19
N THR A 139 -11.96 9.38 19.52
CA THR A 139 -11.66 10.68 18.89
C THR A 139 -12.67 11.01 17.79
N PHE A 140 -13.00 10.05 16.94
CA PHE A 140 -13.99 10.23 15.88
C PHE A 140 -15.39 10.54 16.46
N ILE A 141 -15.86 9.75 17.42
CA ILE A 141 -17.15 9.96 18.08
C ILE A 141 -17.16 11.29 18.84
N GLY A 142 -16.08 11.62 19.57
CA GLY A 142 -15.96 12.85 20.36
C GLY A 142 -15.95 14.15 19.54
N ARG A 143 -15.56 14.09 18.27
CA ARG A 143 -15.69 15.23 17.31
C ARG A 143 -17.14 15.51 16.93
N GLY A 144 -18.05 14.64 17.31
CA GLY A 144 -19.46 14.71 16.99
C GLY A 144 -19.73 14.18 15.59
N VAL A 145 -20.30 12.99 15.53
CA VAL A 145 -20.93 12.53 14.29
C VAL A 145 -21.97 13.60 13.94
N ARG A 146 -21.75 14.29 12.82
CA ARG A 146 -22.56 15.49 12.50
C ARG A 146 -24.05 15.15 12.50
N LYS A 147 -24.79 15.82 13.36
CA LYS A 147 -26.26 15.71 13.46
C LYS A 147 -27.00 16.04 12.15
N SER A 148 -26.30 16.62 11.17
CA SER A 148 -26.86 17.02 9.87
C SER A 148 -26.62 16.00 8.74
N LYS A 149 -25.73 15.00 8.93
CA LYS A 149 -25.50 13.95 7.93
C LYS A 149 -26.30 12.71 8.30
N ASN A 150 -26.94 12.12 7.32
CA ASN A 150 -27.79 10.93 7.50
C ASN A 150 -26.96 9.64 7.75
N SER A 151 -25.65 9.67 7.45
CA SER A 151 -24.73 8.56 7.69
C SER A 151 -23.29 9.04 7.75
N SER A 152 -22.43 8.28 8.44
CA SER A 152 -21.00 8.52 8.47
C SER A 152 -20.25 7.32 7.90
N ILE A 153 -19.20 7.59 7.12
CA ILE A 153 -18.34 6.57 6.53
C ILE A 153 -16.94 6.72 7.14
N VAL A 154 -16.42 5.62 7.66
CA VAL A 154 -15.07 5.53 8.23
C VAL A 154 -14.28 4.51 7.41
N LEU A 155 -13.19 4.94 6.77
CA LEU A 155 -12.26 4.03 6.10
C LEU A 155 -11.33 3.41 7.16
N VAL A 156 -11.16 2.11 7.10
CA VAL A 156 -10.36 1.36 8.07
C VAL A 156 -9.33 0.51 7.34
N SER A 157 -8.07 0.64 7.71
CA SER A 157 -7.04 -0.29 7.21
C SER A 157 -7.33 -1.71 7.68
N GLU A 158 -6.99 -2.69 6.86
CA GLU A 158 -7.21 -4.12 7.18
C GLU A 158 -6.60 -4.50 8.54
N SER A 159 -7.20 -5.52 9.16
CA SER A 159 -6.77 -6.00 10.47
C SER A 159 -5.34 -6.54 10.46
N LYS A 160 -4.65 -6.39 11.58
CA LYS A 160 -3.35 -7.02 11.80
C LYS A 160 -3.49 -8.54 11.88
N LYS A 161 -2.37 -9.26 11.76
CA LYS A 161 -2.33 -10.73 11.86
C LYS A 161 -2.80 -11.28 13.21
N ASP A 162 -2.74 -10.46 14.26
CA ASP A 162 -3.24 -10.80 15.60
C ASP A 162 -4.75 -10.60 15.75
N GLY A 163 -5.45 -10.17 14.68
CA GLY A 163 -6.89 -9.93 14.67
C GLY A 163 -7.29 -8.57 15.28
N THR A 164 -6.33 -7.74 15.68
CA THR A 164 -6.62 -6.39 16.17
C THR A 164 -6.76 -5.41 15.00
N GLY A 165 -7.66 -4.43 15.15
CA GLY A 165 -7.98 -3.49 14.07
C GLY A 165 -8.93 -4.08 13.04
N GLY A 166 -9.06 -3.38 11.90
CA GLY A 166 -10.02 -3.73 10.86
C GLY A 166 -11.45 -3.30 11.18
N ALA A 167 -12.31 -3.33 10.17
CA ALA A 167 -13.65 -2.73 10.29
C ALA A 167 -14.54 -3.45 11.30
N GLN A 168 -14.47 -4.77 11.39
CA GLN A 168 -15.29 -5.54 12.32
C GLN A 168 -14.92 -5.22 13.77
N TYR A 169 -13.63 -5.12 14.09
CA TYR A 169 -13.17 -4.77 15.44
C TYR A 169 -13.73 -3.41 15.90
N TYR A 170 -13.69 -2.39 15.03
CA TYR A 170 -14.21 -1.06 15.38
C TYR A 170 -15.75 -1.02 15.41
N ALA A 171 -16.42 -1.81 14.58
CA ALA A 171 -17.88 -1.94 14.63
C ALA A 171 -18.37 -2.57 15.92
N ASP A 172 -17.72 -3.65 16.37
CA ASP A 172 -18.07 -4.34 17.64
C ASP A 172 -17.83 -3.42 18.84
N ARG A 173 -16.73 -2.67 18.84
CA ARG A 173 -16.45 -1.64 19.85
C ARG A 173 -17.50 -0.55 19.85
N LEU A 174 -17.88 -0.02 18.67
CA LEU A 174 -18.90 1.02 18.57
C LEU A 174 -20.21 0.56 19.22
N ILE A 175 -20.70 -0.62 18.88
CA ILE A 175 -21.95 -1.15 19.41
C ILE A 175 -21.89 -1.31 20.92
N HIS A 176 -20.73 -1.70 21.47
CA HIS A 176 -20.55 -1.92 22.91
C HIS A 176 -20.39 -0.60 23.68
N GLU A 177 -19.59 0.33 23.17
CA GLU A 177 -19.19 1.55 23.87
C GLU A 177 -20.17 2.71 23.63
N TYR A 178 -20.87 2.70 22.49
CA TYR A 178 -21.78 3.77 22.03
C TYR A 178 -23.08 3.18 21.45
N PRO A 179 -23.95 2.59 22.30
CA PRO A 179 -25.11 1.82 21.87
C PRO A 179 -26.19 2.63 21.14
N GLU A 180 -26.10 3.96 21.14
CA GLU A 180 -26.97 4.85 20.38
C GLU A 180 -26.66 4.86 18.86
N TYR A 181 -25.53 4.29 18.43
CA TYR A 181 -25.15 4.17 17.02
C TYR A 181 -25.36 2.77 16.48
N GLU A 182 -25.70 2.68 15.22
CA GLU A 182 -25.77 1.42 14.46
C GLU A 182 -24.53 1.29 13.58
N ALA A 183 -23.80 0.18 13.70
CA ALA A 183 -22.65 -0.12 12.85
C ALA A 183 -23.02 -0.95 11.64
N ARG A 184 -22.40 -0.67 10.50
CA ARG A 184 -22.38 -1.50 9.30
C ARG A 184 -20.94 -1.71 8.86
N VAL A 185 -20.62 -2.93 8.43
CA VAL A 185 -19.27 -3.31 7.98
C VAL A 185 -19.31 -3.71 6.52
N THR A 186 -18.36 -3.19 5.77
CA THR A 186 -18.09 -3.63 4.40
C THR A 186 -16.60 -3.87 4.24
N ILE A 187 -16.21 -5.09 3.90
CA ILE A 187 -14.81 -5.46 3.64
C ILE A 187 -14.63 -5.55 2.13
N LEU A 188 -13.90 -4.62 1.52
CA LEU A 188 -13.70 -4.59 0.08
C LEU A 188 -12.81 -5.73 -0.41
N GLY A 189 -11.83 -6.14 0.40
CA GLY A 189 -10.97 -7.28 0.13
C GLY A 189 -10.32 -7.21 -1.25
N HIS A 190 -10.32 -8.33 -1.96
CA HIS A 190 -9.62 -8.49 -3.25
C HIS A 190 -10.21 -7.71 -4.43
N LEU A 191 -11.39 -7.09 -4.31
CA LEU A 191 -11.92 -6.18 -5.33
C LEU A 191 -10.93 -5.06 -5.65
N GLN A 192 -10.17 -4.60 -4.65
CA GLN A 192 -9.16 -3.56 -4.78
C GLN A 192 -7.95 -3.94 -5.65
N ARG A 193 -7.76 -5.23 -5.91
CA ARG A 193 -6.68 -5.75 -6.78
C ARG A 193 -7.12 -5.91 -8.23
N GLY A 194 -8.40 -5.74 -8.50
CA GLY A 194 -9.01 -5.81 -9.82
C GLY A 194 -9.23 -4.43 -10.43
N GLY A 195 -9.95 -4.44 -11.55
CA GLY A 195 -10.34 -3.23 -12.26
C GLY A 195 -9.47 -2.91 -13.48
N ILE A 196 -9.88 -1.87 -14.20
CA ILE A 196 -9.17 -1.39 -15.38
C ILE A 196 -8.10 -0.40 -14.92
N PRO A 197 -6.81 -0.60 -15.27
CA PRO A 197 -5.75 0.34 -14.90
C PRO A 197 -6.05 1.76 -15.37
N THR A 198 -5.90 2.72 -14.46
CA THR A 198 -6.07 4.15 -14.75
C THR A 198 -5.00 4.65 -15.73
N ALA A 199 -5.22 5.82 -16.32
CA ALA A 199 -4.22 6.48 -17.16
C ALA A 199 -2.91 6.71 -16.37
N ASN A 200 -3.02 7.12 -15.09
CA ASN A 200 -1.85 7.36 -14.24
C ASN A 200 -1.01 6.10 -14.05
N ASP A 201 -1.62 4.96 -13.72
CA ASP A 201 -0.90 3.69 -13.56
C ASP A 201 -0.25 3.22 -14.87
N ARG A 202 -0.92 3.40 -16.01
CA ARG A 202 -0.37 3.03 -17.31
C ARG A 202 0.83 3.89 -17.69
N ILE A 203 0.76 5.20 -17.46
CA ILE A 203 1.87 6.14 -17.71
C ILE A 203 3.03 5.83 -16.76
N LEU A 204 2.74 5.65 -15.47
CA LEU A 204 3.76 5.28 -14.49
C LEU A 204 4.48 3.99 -14.86
N ALA A 205 3.74 2.94 -15.21
CA ALA A 205 4.31 1.66 -15.61
C ALA A 205 5.22 1.80 -16.84
N SER A 206 4.81 2.59 -17.83
CA SER A 206 5.63 2.86 -19.04
C SER A 206 6.89 3.64 -18.69
N ARG A 207 6.79 4.69 -17.87
CA ARG A 207 7.95 5.48 -17.39
C ARG A 207 8.95 4.61 -16.63
N LEU A 208 8.47 3.80 -15.69
CA LEU A 208 9.33 2.93 -14.89
C LEU A 208 9.97 1.81 -15.73
N GLY A 209 9.24 1.29 -16.72
CA GLY A 209 9.78 0.30 -17.66
C GLY A 209 10.93 0.85 -18.50
N VAL A 210 10.77 2.04 -19.08
CA VAL A 210 11.83 2.73 -19.83
C VAL A 210 13.02 3.05 -18.91
N ALA A 211 12.75 3.63 -17.74
CA ALA A 211 13.78 3.99 -16.77
C ALA A 211 14.57 2.77 -16.26
N ALA A 212 13.94 1.58 -16.18
CA ALA A 212 14.64 0.36 -15.81
C ALA A 212 15.70 -0.05 -16.85
N ILE A 213 15.43 0.13 -18.15
CA ILE A 213 16.39 -0.13 -19.23
C ILE A 213 17.48 0.95 -19.25
N GLU A 214 17.11 2.22 -19.08
CA GLU A 214 18.09 3.32 -19.02
C GLU A 214 19.05 3.16 -17.84
N ALA A 215 18.54 2.75 -16.68
CA ALA A 215 19.38 2.47 -15.51
C ALA A 215 20.50 1.46 -15.81
N LEU A 216 20.22 0.42 -16.59
CA LEU A 216 21.26 -0.53 -17.01
C LEU A 216 22.30 0.09 -17.94
N LYS A 217 21.88 0.93 -18.90
CA LYS A 217 22.78 1.67 -19.80
C LYS A 217 23.70 2.60 -19.00
N ASP A 218 23.15 3.24 -17.96
CA ASP A 218 23.88 4.12 -17.03
C ASP A 218 24.75 3.35 -16.02
N GLY A 219 24.87 2.05 -16.18
CA GLY A 219 25.70 1.20 -15.29
C GLY A 219 25.10 0.95 -13.93
N GLN A 220 23.85 1.34 -13.67
CA GLN A 220 23.15 1.05 -12.42
C GLN A 220 22.94 -0.45 -12.25
N ARG A 221 23.04 -0.90 -11.01
CA ARG A 221 22.77 -2.29 -10.64
C ARG A 221 22.25 -2.37 -9.21
N ASN A 222 21.43 -3.38 -8.95
CA ASN A 222 20.99 -3.71 -7.60
C ASN A 222 20.17 -2.58 -6.94
N VAL A 223 19.30 -1.97 -7.74
CA VAL A 223 18.43 -0.86 -7.34
C VAL A 223 16.97 -1.10 -7.73
N MET A 224 16.07 -0.52 -6.97
CA MET A 224 14.68 -0.32 -7.35
C MET A 224 14.57 1.03 -8.07
N ILE A 225 13.85 1.06 -9.19
CA ILE A 225 13.48 2.31 -9.84
C ILE A 225 12.32 2.92 -9.05
N GLY A 226 12.36 4.22 -8.82
CA GLY A 226 11.27 4.96 -8.16
C GLY A 226 10.97 6.27 -8.87
N VAL A 227 9.88 6.91 -8.46
CA VAL A 227 9.54 8.29 -8.83
C VAL A 227 9.48 9.12 -7.56
N LYS A 228 10.20 10.22 -7.49
CA LYS A 228 10.17 11.17 -6.39
C LYS A 228 10.13 12.60 -6.93
N ASN A 229 9.12 13.37 -6.53
CA ASN A 229 8.87 14.71 -7.07
C ASN A 229 8.87 14.72 -8.60
N ASP A 230 8.17 13.78 -9.21
CA ASP A 230 8.06 13.54 -10.65
C ASP A 230 9.38 13.19 -11.38
N GLN A 231 10.47 12.96 -10.65
CA GLN A 231 11.76 12.56 -11.20
C GLN A 231 12.03 11.08 -10.96
N ILE A 232 12.67 10.42 -11.92
CA ILE A 232 13.15 9.03 -11.75
C ILE A 232 14.31 9.04 -10.75
N VAL A 233 14.26 8.11 -9.82
CA VAL A 233 15.30 7.90 -8.80
C VAL A 233 15.70 6.42 -8.73
N TYR A 234 16.94 6.17 -8.33
CA TYR A 234 17.49 4.84 -8.12
C TYR A 234 17.63 4.58 -6.63
N VAL A 235 16.87 3.64 -6.11
CA VAL A 235 16.79 3.33 -4.69
C VAL A 235 17.51 2.02 -4.41
N PRO A 236 18.58 2.00 -3.61
CA PRO A 236 19.22 0.75 -3.19
C PRO A 236 18.21 -0.20 -2.53
N PHE A 237 18.23 -1.48 -2.88
CA PHE A 237 17.26 -2.46 -2.35
C PHE A 237 17.19 -2.48 -0.82
N ASN A 238 18.33 -2.36 -0.14
CA ASN A 238 18.39 -2.35 1.33
C ASN A 238 17.62 -1.15 1.93
N LYS A 239 17.53 -0.02 1.23
CA LYS A 239 16.72 1.11 1.68
C LYS A 239 15.24 0.89 1.36
N ALA A 240 14.94 0.40 0.14
CA ALA A 240 13.57 0.19 -0.30
C ALA A 240 12.79 -0.80 0.60
N ILE A 241 13.48 -1.82 1.18
CA ILE A 241 12.85 -2.89 1.96
C ILE A 241 12.96 -2.75 3.49
N ARG A 242 13.85 -1.88 4.00
CA ARG A 242 14.12 -1.78 5.44
C ARG A 242 13.61 -0.50 6.07
N ILE A 243 13.32 0.50 5.26
CA ILE A 243 12.85 1.79 5.75
C ILE A 243 11.34 1.84 5.49
N ASP A 244 10.57 2.09 6.54
CA ASP A 244 9.13 2.31 6.40
C ASP A 244 8.90 3.64 5.68
N LYS A 245 8.02 3.63 4.68
CA LYS A 245 7.61 4.85 3.99
C LYS A 245 6.73 5.66 4.95
N PRO A 246 7.09 6.91 5.25
CA PRO A 246 6.30 7.72 6.16
C PRO A 246 4.95 8.08 5.53
N ILE A 247 3.89 8.06 6.35
CA ILE A 247 2.59 8.60 5.96
C ILE A 247 2.66 10.12 5.87
N ASP A 248 1.89 10.70 4.97
CA ASP A 248 1.80 12.15 4.83
C ASP A 248 0.91 12.75 5.93
N ARG A 249 1.54 13.44 6.88
CA ARG A 249 0.83 14.07 8.00
C ARG A 249 0.04 15.31 7.59
N GLU A 250 0.41 15.98 6.50
CA GLU A 250 -0.36 17.09 5.96
C GLU A 250 -1.71 16.59 5.47
N LEU A 251 -1.76 15.45 4.79
CA LEU A 251 -3.00 14.82 4.37
C LEU A 251 -3.88 14.37 5.55
N ILE A 252 -3.30 13.98 6.69
CA ILE A 252 -4.08 13.74 7.91
C ILE A 252 -4.76 15.03 8.37
N ASN A 253 -4.05 16.17 8.33
CA ASN A 253 -4.64 17.46 8.68
C ASN A 253 -5.75 17.86 7.70
N VAL A 254 -5.56 17.61 6.39
CA VAL A 254 -6.60 17.84 5.37
C VAL A 254 -7.85 17.02 5.70
N LEU A 255 -7.70 15.72 5.99
CA LEU A 255 -8.81 14.85 6.37
C LEU A 255 -9.54 15.39 7.61
N ASN A 256 -8.79 15.80 8.64
CA ASN A 256 -9.35 16.35 9.87
C ASN A 256 -10.15 17.64 9.63
N VAL A 257 -9.72 18.50 8.70
CA VAL A 257 -10.45 19.73 8.33
C VAL A 257 -11.71 19.39 7.53
N LEU A 258 -11.64 18.43 6.61
CA LEU A 258 -12.78 18.05 5.77
C LEU A 258 -13.87 17.27 6.55
N SER A 259 -13.49 16.61 7.62
CA SER A 259 -14.40 15.83 8.48
C SER A 259 -15.15 16.65 9.54
N ILE A 260 -14.93 17.98 9.60
CA ILE A 260 -15.62 18.90 10.53
C ILE A 260 -17.02 19.29 10.05
#